data_8e89f3d823391b4581ad5d1015944954
#
_entry.id   8e89f3d823391b4581ad5d1015944954
#
_cell.length_a   1.000
_cell.length_b   1.000
_cell.length_c   1.000
_cell.angle_alpha   90.00
_cell.angle_beta   90.00
_cell.angle_gamma   90.00
#
_symmetry.space_group_name_H-M   'P 1'
#
loop_
_entity.id
_entity.type
_entity.pdbx_description
1 polymer ?
#
loop_
_entity_poly.entity_id
_entity_poly.type
_entity_poly.pdbx_seq_one_letter_code
_entity_poly.pdbx_strand_id
1 'polypeptide(L)'
;MAKNKKTEIENRETKSRKTASGPLREKARTMRILVAAVGTTLKKYSYPGLTVVNIAKEAGLNRKLIYAYFGSLDNLIETYLSEKDFWKSGAKKMIKSMDNLGIPEIHKVLQAQFDSLLKDKAQQKIIHWGLGEKNKVLRKISDQRERAGEAMLVILEKDFKNSPIDIRALLAVQIASIYYLSLHAKSYGTTFCGIDINKSEGKERISKAIQKTIETAYDLGKISK
;
A
#
# COMPACT_ATOMS: atom_id res chain seq x y z
N MET A 1 -59.64 -29.46 -31.35
CA MET A 1 -59.52 -28.22 -30.56
C MET A 1 -58.51 -28.42 -29.44
N ALA A 2 -57.24 -28.23 -29.74
CA ALA A 2 -56.17 -28.33 -28.72
C ALA A 2 -54.93 -27.59 -29.25
N LYS A 3 -55.03 -26.27 -29.40
CA LYS A 3 -53.92 -25.36 -29.68
C LYS A 3 -54.31 -24.03 -29.04
N ASN A 4 -53.87 -23.71 -27.85
CA ASN A 4 -53.75 -22.36 -27.28
C ASN A 4 -53.52 -22.36 -25.76
N LYS A 5 -52.65 -23.24 -25.26
CA LYS A 5 -52.21 -23.16 -23.84
C LYS A 5 -50.70 -23.18 -23.66
N LYS A 6 -49.92 -22.96 -24.72
CA LYS A 6 -48.43 -23.04 -24.66
C LYS A 6 -47.72 -21.71 -24.80
N THR A 7 -48.45 -20.59 -24.97
CA THR A 7 -47.84 -19.28 -25.27
C THR A 7 -47.94 -18.25 -24.16
N GLU A 8 -48.47 -18.61 -22.97
CA GLU A 8 -48.60 -17.70 -21.84
C GLU A 8 -47.60 -17.96 -20.68
N ILE A 9 -46.72 -18.94 -20.80
CA ILE A 9 -45.75 -19.30 -19.75
C ILE A 9 -44.33 -18.73 -20.03
N GLU A 10 -44.07 -18.23 -21.23
CA GLU A 10 -42.71 -17.78 -21.63
C GLU A 10 -42.42 -16.29 -21.46
N ASN A 11 -43.32 -15.48 -20.89
CA ASN A 11 -43.11 -14.04 -20.74
C ASN A 11 -43.14 -13.60 -19.25
N ARG A 12 -42.67 -14.43 -18.34
CA ARG A 12 -42.19 -13.99 -17.01
C ARG A 12 -40.70 -13.75 -17.09
N GLU A 13 -40.26 -12.77 -17.88
CA GLU A 13 -38.95 -12.18 -17.74
C GLU A 13 -38.72 -11.80 -16.30
N THR A 14 -37.71 -12.38 -15.76
CA THR A 14 -37.12 -12.13 -14.45
C THR A 14 -36.83 -10.63 -14.28
N LYS A 15 -37.78 -9.86 -13.75
CA LYS A 15 -37.51 -8.57 -13.13
C LYS A 15 -36.52 -8.83 -12.02
N SER A 16 -35.24 -8.58 -12.30
CA SER A 16 -34.17 -8.51 -11.32
C SER A 16 -34.69 -7.72 -10.14
N ARG A 17 -34.99 -8.40 -9.02
CA ARG A 17 -35.33 -7.78 -7.74
C ARG A 17 -34.15 -6.90 -7.36
N LYS A 18 -34.28 -5.58 -7.51
CA LYS A 18 -33.44 -4.60 -6.81
C LYS A 18 -33.62 -4.88 -5.33
N THR A 19 -32.72 -5.66 -4.75
CA THR A 19 -32.67 -5.88 -3.30
C THR A 19 -32.45 -4.51 -2.69
N ALA A 20 -33.48 -3.99 -2.00
CA ALA A 20 -33.40 -2.75 -1.25
C ALA A 20 -32.22 -2.91 -0.27
N SER A 21 -31.17 -2.13 -0.48
CA SER A 21 -30.01 -2.12 0.41
C SER A 21 -30.48 -1.51 1.72
N GLY A 22 -30.47 -2.28 2.82
CA GLY A 22 -30.82 -1.74 4.12
C GLY A 22 -29.88 -0.60 4.53
N PRO A 23 -30.31 0.31 5.45
CA PRO A 23 -29.58 1.52 5.83
C PRO A 23 -28.10 1.30 6.16
N LEU A 24 -27.76 0.15 6.74
CA LEU A 24 -26.37 -0.24 7.04
C LEU A 24 -25.54 -0.49 5.80
N ARG A 25 -26.10 -1.10 4.76
CA ARG A 25 -25.40 -1.33 3.47
C ARG A 25 -25.17 -0.02 2.73
N GLU A 26 -26.13 0.87 2.79
CA GLU A 26 -26.03 2.20 2.18
C GLU A 26 -24.98 3.06 2.86
N LYS A 27 -24.92 3.07 4.19
CA LYS A 27 -23.85 3.70 4.96
C LYS A 27 -22.47 3.14 4.59
N ALA A 28 -22.32 1.84 4.59
CA ALA A 28 -21.04 1.19 4.24
C ALA A 28 -20.62 1.48 2.79
N ARG A 29 -21.56 1.58 1.85
CA ARG A 29 -21.30 1.98 0.47
C ARG A 29 -20.81 3.42 0.40
N THR A 30 -21.50 4.34 1.06
CA THR A 30 -21.15 5.75 1.11
C THR A 30 -19.77 5.98 1.73
N MET A 31 -19.45 5.29 2.83
CA MET A 31 -18.13 5.34 3.46
C MET A 31 -17.04 4.88 2.49
N ARG A 32 -17.23 3.78 1.75
CA ARG A 32 -16.27 3.32 0.73
C ARG A 32 -16.05 4.32 -0.39
N ILE A 33 -17.11 4.99 -0.85
CA ILE A 33 -17.01 6.04 -1.88
C ILE A 33 -16.17 7.21 -1.36
N LEU A 34 -16.40 7.66 -0.12
CA LEU A 34 -15.61 8.74 0.50
C LEU A 34 -14.13 8.35 0.66
N VAL A 35 -13.84 7.14 1.12
CA VAL A 35 -12.46 6.63 1.24
C VAL A 35 -11.79 6.55 -0.14
N ALA A 36 -12.47 6.05 -1.16
CA ALA A 36 -11.94 6.00 -2.52
C ALA A 36 -11.66 7.41 -3.08
N ALA A 37 -12.53 8.38 -2.79
CA ALA A 37 -12.37 9.77 -3.20
C ALA A 37 -11.14 10.45 -2.61
N VAL A 38 -10.70 10.08 -1.38
CA VAL A 38 -9.40 10.53 -0.83
C VAL A 38 -8.27 10.16 -1.78
N GLY A 39 -8.24 8.91 -2.25
CA GLY A 39 -7.21 8.44 -3.18
C GLY A 39 -7.23 9.16 -4.53
N THR A 40 -8.41 9.43 -5.06
CA THR A 40 -8.56 10.20 -6.31
C THR A 40 -8.07 11.63 -6.13
N THR A 41 -8.48 12.29 -5.03
CA THR A 41 -8.06 13.65 -4.69
C THR A 41 -6.54 13.74 -4.51
N LEU A 42 -5.94 12.78 -3.78
CA LEU A 42 -4.50 12.72 -3.56
C LEU A 42 -3.72 12.57 -4.88
N LYS A 43 -4.20 11.73 -5.79
CA LYS A 43 -3.56 11.53 -7.11
C LYS A 43 -3.64 12.77 -8.00
N LYS A 44 -4.77 13.52 -7.95
CA LYS A 44 -5.01 14.70 -8.78
C LYS A 44 -4.30 15.95 -8.25
N TYR A 45 -4.42 16.20 -6.94
CA TYR A 45 -4.09 17.49 -6.34
C TYR A 45 -2.98 17.40 -5.30
N SER A 46 -2.38 16.22 -5.11
CA SER A 46 -1.43 15.93 -4.03
C SER A 46 -2.04 16.20 -2.63
N TYR A 47 -1.21 16.16 -1.59
CA TYR A 47 -1.69 16.31 -0.21
C TYR A 47 -2.30 17.69 0.12
N PRO A 48 -1.86 18.84 -0.46
CA PRO A 48 -2.51 20.11 -0.20
C PRO A 48 -3.96 20.16 -0.68
N GLY A 49 -4.31 19.31 -1.65
CA GLY A 49 -5.67 19.18 -2.16
C GLY A 49 -6.59 18.31 -1.32
N LEU A 50 -6.12 17.67 -0.26
CA LEU A 50 -6.94 16.84 0.63
C LEU A 50 -7.81 17.72 1.55
N THR A 51 -8.81 18.34 0.98
CA THR A 51 -9.81 19.17 1.68
C THR A 51 -11.17 18.50 1.67
N VAL A 52 -12.02 18.83 2.65
CA VAL A 52 -13.40 18.34 2.71
C VAL A 52 -14.17 18.65 1.43
N VAL A 53 -13.93 19.83 0.84
CA VAL A 53 -14.60 20.28 -0.39
C VAL A 53 -14.18 19.42 -1.59
N ASN A 54 -12.88 19.22 -1.79
CA ASN A 54 -12.38 18.47 -2.93
C ASN A 54 -12.77 16.99 -2.85
N ILE A 55 -12.66 16.38 -1.65
CA ILE A 55 -13.03 14.97 -1.44
C ILE A 55 -14.54 14.78 -1.67
N ALA A 56 -15.38 15.65 -1.13
CA ALA A 56 -16.83 15.58 -1.34
C ALA A 56 -17.21 15.75 -2.81
N LYS A 57 -16.54 16.66 -3.54
CA LYS A 57 -16.71 16.86 -4.99
C LYS A 57 -16.32 15.62 -5.77
N GLU A 58 -15.16 15.02 -5.50
CA GLU A 58 -14.69 13.79 -6.17
C GLU A 58 -15.60 12.59 -5.84
N ALA A 59 -16.19 12.56 -4.65
CA ALA A 59 -17.13 11.52 -4.24
C ALA A 59 -18.54 11.69 -4.85
N GLY A 60 -18.88 12.88 -5.36
CA GLY A 60 -20.26 13.24 -5.74
C GLY A 60 -21.23 13.23 -4.54
N LEU A 61 -20.74 13.56 -3.33
CA LEU A 61 -21.49 13.44 -2.08
C LEU A 61 -21.48 14.73 -1.27
N ASN A 62 -22.46 14.88 -0.37
CA ASN A 62 -22.50 16.02 0.53
C ASN A 62 -21.35 15.96 1.55
N ARG A 63 -20.62 17.07 1.70
CA ARG A 63 -19.51 17.21 2.66
C ARG A 63 -19.88 16.89 4.11
N LYS A 64 -21.14 17.09 4.53
CA LYS A 64 -21.61 16.75 5.87
C LYS A 64 -21.48 15.27 6.19
N LEU A 65 -21.49 14.38 5.19
CA LEU A 65 -21.34 12.94 5.36
C LEU A 65 -19.93 12.56 5.84
N ILE A 66 -18.90 13.36 5.54
CA ILE A 66 -17.55 13.15 6.07
C ILE A 66 -17.58 13.23 7.60
N TYR A 67 -18.17 14.28 8.13
CA TYR A 67 -18.28 14.45 9.58
C TYR A 67 -19.23 13.43 10.22
N ALA A 68 -20.36 13.13 9.58
CA ALA A 68 -21.35 12.19 10.09
C ALA A 68 -20.80 10.75 10.20
N TYR A 69 -19.91 10.34 9.29
CA TYR A 69 -19.43 8.95 9.22
C TYR A 69 -18.02 8.75 9.77
N PHE A 70 -17.18 9.76 9.71
CA PHE A 70 -15.77 9.68 10.13
C PHE A 70 -15.45 10.60 11.32
N GLY A 71 -16.35 11.54 11.66
CA GLY A 71 -16.14 12.52 12.72
C GLY A 71 -15.24 13.68 12.31
N SER A 72 -14.19 13.41 11.50
CA SER A 72 -13.27 14.44 11.03
C SER A 72 -12.69 14.10 9.65
N LEU A 73 -12.08 15.09 8.99
CA LEU A 73 -11.29 14.88 7.76
C LEU A 73 -10.08 13.98 8.04
N ASP A 74 -9.39 14.19 9.15
CA ASP A 74 -8.20 13.41 9.52
C ASP A 74 -8.53 11.93 9.69
N ASN A 75 -9.66 11.58 10.32
CA ASN A 75 -10.10 10.20 10.47
C ASN A 75 -10.43 9.54 9.11
N LEU A 76 -11.02 10.28 8.19
CA LEU A 76 -11.26 9.80 6.82
C LEU A 76 -9.94 9.53 6.10
N ILE A 77 -8.98 10.46 6.18
CA ILE A 77 -7.64 10.31 5.60
C ILE A 77 -6.91 9.13 6.26
N GLU A 78 -6.95 9.00 7.59
CA GLU A 78 -6.35 7.88 8.32
C GLU A 78 -6.92 6.53 7.87
N THR A 79 -8.23 6.46 7.67
CA THR A 79 -8.89 5.25 7.15
C THR A 79 -8.32 4.87 5.79
N TYR A 80 -8.25 5.83 4.86
CA TYR A 80 -7.68 5.60 3.54
C TYR A 80 -6.21 5.16 3.60
N LEU A 81 -5.38 5.87 4.37
CA LEU A 81 -3.95 5.56 4.50
C LEU A 81 -3.73 4.16 5.09
N SER A 82 -4.54 3.80 6.10
CA SER A 82 -4.48 2.47 6.73
C SER A 82 -4.83 1.34 5.77
N GLU A 83 -5.78 1.55 4.84
CA GLU A 83 -6.14 0.57 3.82
C GLU A 83 -5.07 0.43 2.74
N LYS A 84 -4.32 1.50 2.47
CA LYS A 84 -3.28 1.56 1.43
C LYS A 84 -1.89 1.24 1.93
N ASP A 85 -1.73 1.03 3.23
CA ASP A 85 -0.43 0.76 3.81
C ASP A 85 0.05 -0.66 3.45
N PHE A 86 1.13 -0.71 2.66
CA PHE A 86 1.78 -1.96 2.25
C PHE A 86 2.21 -2.80 3.45
N TRP A 87 2.86 -2.19 4.45
CA TRP A 87 3.37 -2.90 5.63
C TRP A 87 2.26 -3.45 6.52
N LYS A 88 1.13 -2.75 6.59
CA LYS A 88 -0.02 -3.18 7.38
C LYS A 88 -0.80 -4.32 6.73
N SER A 89 -1.00 -4.29 5.43
CA SER A 89 -1.86 -5.23 4.70
C SER A 89 -1.08 -6.23 3.86
N GLY A 90 -0.14 -5.77 3.05
CA GLY A 90 0.62 -6.57 2.10
C GLY A 90 1.73 -7.38 2.77
N ALA A 91 2.70 -6.70 3.41
CA ALA A 91 3.84 -7.36 4.04
C ALA A 91 3.40 -8.29 5.17
N LYS A 92 2.48 -7.86 6.03
CA LYS A 92 1.98 -8.69 7.14
C LYS A 92 1.32 -9.99 6.65
N LYS A 93 0.56 -9.94 5.56
CA LYS A 93 -0.05 -11.12 4.95
C LYS A 93 1.02 -12.04 4.37
N MET A 94 2.00 -11.47 3.67
CA MET A 94 3.13 -12.18 3.11
C MET A 94 3.95 -12.90 4.19
N ILE A 95 4.36 -12.19 5.25
CA ILE A 95 5.15 -12.72 6.35
C ILE A 95 4.40 -13.84 7.08
N LYS A 96 3.09 -13.70 7.31
CA LYS A 96 2.27 -14.74 7.94
C LYS A 96 2.15 -16.03 7.14
N SER A 97 2.32 -15.97 5.82
CA SER A 97 2.30 -17.14 4.94
C SER A 97 3.67 -17.81 4.76
N MET A 98 4.70 -17.32 5.46
CA MET A 98 6.06 -17.84 5.39
C MET A 98 6.33 -18.72 6.61
N ASP A 99 6.75 -19.95 6.37
CA ASP A 99 7.05 -20.91 7.46
C ASP A 99 8.36 -20.53 8.20
N ASN A 100 9.29 -19.90 7.49
CA ASN A 100 10.55 -19.39 8.02
C ASN A 100 10.85 -18.00 7.44
N LEU A 101 11.49 -17.12 8.23
CA LEU A 101 12.02 -15.85 7.77
C LEU A 101 13.52 -16.03 7.46
N GLY A 102 13.82 -16.18 6.18
CA GLY A 102 15.18 -16.28 5.67
C GLY A 102 15.47 -15.28 4.55
N ILE A 103 16.63 -15.43 3.91
CA ILE A 103 17.07 -14.57 2.80
C ILE A 103 16.00 -14.46 1.69
N PRO A 104 15.43 -15.57 1.19
CA PRO A 104 14.45 -15.50 0.10
C PRO A 104 13.21 -14.73 0.47
N GLU A 105 12.75 -14.88 1.72
CA GLU A 105 11.53 -14.22 2.22
C GLU A 105 11.73 -12.72 2.37
N ILE A 106 12.86 -12.28 2.93
CA ILE A 106 13.23 -10.88 3.04
C ILE A 106 13.30 -10.24 1.65
N HIS A 107 14.03 -10.89 0.73
CA HIS A 107 14.12 -10.41 -0.64
C HIS A 107 12.74 -10.28 -1.30
N LYS A 108 11.86 -11.28 -1.14
CA LYS A 108 10.48 -11.21 -1.66
C LYS A 108 9.69 -10.02 -1.11
N VAL A 109 9.83 -9.73 0.20
CA VAL A 109 9.14 -8.57 0.82
C VAL A 109 9.68 -7.26 0.25
N LEU A 110 10.99 -7.08 0.17
CA LEU A 110 11.61 -5.87 -0.37
C LEU A 110 11.30 -5.70 -1.86
N GLN A 111 11.34 -6.79 -2.64
CA GLN A 111 10.99 -6.76 -4.06
C GLN A 111 9.51 -6.38 -4.26
N ALA A 112 8.62 -6.94 -3.47
CA ALA A 112 7.20 -6.61 -3.54
C ALA A 112 6.94 -5.13 -3.17
N GLN A 113 7.68 -4.58 -2.20
CA GLN A 113 7.64 -3.17 -1.85
C GLN A 113 8.12 -2.30 -3.01
N PHE A 114 9.24 -2.65 -3.63
CA PHE A 114 9.79 -1.94 -4.79
C PHE A 114 8.81 -1.93 -5.95
N ASP A 115 8.27 -3.10 -6.30
CA ASP A 115 7.30 -3.26 -7.39
C ASP A 115 5.99 -2.50 -7.14
N SER A 116 5.51 -2.50 -5.90
CA SER A 116 4.32 -1.76 -5.48
C SER A 116 4.52 -0.26 -5.64
N LEU A 117 5.64 0.27 -5.16
CA LEU A 117 5.96 1.69 -5.25
C LEU A 117 6.12 2.20 -6.68
N LEU A 118 6.70 1.40 -7.56
CA LEU A 118 6.84 1.78 -8.98
C LEU A 118 5.48 1.88 -9.69
N LYS A 119 4.45 1.17 -9.22
CA LYS A 119 3.12 1.09 -9.83
C LYS A 119 2.07 1.96 -9.17
N ASP A 120 2.11 2.12 -7.85
CA ASP A 120 1.05 2.81 -7.09
C ASP A 120 1.38 4.29 -6.85
N LYS A 121 0.79 5.14 -7.70
CA LYS A 121 0.91 6.60 -7.60
C LYS A 121 0.41 7.15 -6.25
N ALA A 122 -0.56 6.49 -5.61
CA ALA A 122 -1.05 6.93 -4.31
C ALA A 122 -0.01 6.67 -3.21
N GLN A 123 0.63 5.50 -3.21
CA GLN A 123 1.73 5.20 -2.29
C GLN A 123 2.91 6.17 -2.46
N GLN A 124 3.29 6.47 -3.71
CA GLN A 124 4.34 7.47 -4.00
C GLN A 124 3.99 8.82 -3.36
N LYS A 125 2.74 9.30 -3.54
CA LYS A 125 2.28 10.56 -2.97
C LYS A 125 2.24 10.54 -1.43
N ILE A 126 1.87 9.43 -0.82
CA ILE A 126 1.85 9.26 0.64
C ILE A 126 3.27 9.33 1.22
N ILE A 127 4.23 8.64 0.61
CA ILE A 127 5.62 8.67 1.09
C ILE A 127 6.22 10.06 0.90
N HIS A 128 6.04 10.67 -0.27
CA HIS A 128 6.50 12.03 -0.52
C HIS A 128 5.92 13.03 0.49
N TRP A 129 4.63 12.92 0.81
CA TRP A 129 4.00 13.73 1.84
C TRP A 129 4.65 13.52 3.22
N GLY A 130 4.88 12.26 3.62
CA GLY A 130 5.51 11.93 4.90
C GLY A 130 6.94 12.44 5.06
N LEU A 131 7.66 12.62 3.94
CA LEU A 131 9.01 13.18 3.95
C LEU A 131 9.01 14.72 3.98
N GLY A 132 7.99 15.36 3.41
CA GLY A 132 7.93 16.81 3.22
C GLY A 132 7.25 17.57 4.36
N GLU A 133 6.38 16.93 5.14
CA GLU A 133 5.56 17.64 6.13
C GLU A 133 5.35 16.87 7.44
N LYS A 134 5.32 17.63 8.53
CA LYS A 134 4.92 17.11 9.84
C LYS A 134 3.39 16.95 9.88
N ASN A 135 2.92 15.71 9.86
CA ASN A 135 1.49 15.39 9.93
C ASN A 135 1.22 14.31 10.97
N LYS A 136 0.25 14.54 11.87
CA LYS A 136 -0.07 13.62 12.97
C LYS A 136 -0.59 12.26 12.47
N VAL A 137 -1.38 12.26 11.39
CA VAL A 137 -1.93 11.02 10.81
C VAL A 137 -0.82 10.19 10.20
N LEU A 138 0.10 10.81 9.43
CA LEU A 138 1.24 10.12 8.84
C LEU A 138 2.20 9.60 9.92
N ARG A 139 2.44 10.38 10.98
CA ARG A 139 3.23 9.92 12.11
C ARG A 139 2.64 8.66 12.75
N LYS A 140 1.34 8.65 13.02
CA LYS A 140 0.65 7.48 13.55
C LYS A 140 0.81 6.25 12.66
N ILE A 141 0.73 6.43 11.33
CA ILE A 141 0.96 5.35 10.35
C ILE A 141 2.42 4.87 10.41
N SER A 142 3.39 5.79 10.45
CA SER A 142 4.81 5.44 10.60
C SER A 142 5.06 4.62 11.87
N ASP A 143 4.57 5.09 13.02
CA ASP A 143 4.70 4.37 14.30
C ASP A 143 4.03 2.97 14.27
N GLN A 144 2.95 2.80 13.50
CA GLN A 144 2.33 1.50 13.30
C GLN A 144 3.18 0.57 12.43
N ARG A 145 3.86 1.11 11.41
CA ARG A 145 4.81 0.36 10.55
C ARG A 145 6.00 -0.12 11.37
N GLU A 146 6.60 0.76 12.17
CA GLU A 146 7.71 0.40 13.05
C GLU A 146 7.34 -0.74 13.98
N ARG A 147 6.20 -0.65 14.67
CA ARG A 147 5.72 -1.74 15.53
C ARG A 147 5.44 -3.05 14.78
N ALA A 148 4.96 -2.97 13.54
CA ALA A 148 4.73 -4.16 12.72
C ALA A 148 6.03 -4.80 12.24
N GLY A 149 7.04 -3.97 11.91
CA GLY A 149 8.37 -4.40 11.49
C GLY A 149 9.19 -5.00 12.64
N GLU A 150 9.02 -4.47 13.87
CA GLU A 150 9.79 -4.91 15.04
C GLU A 150 9.67 -6.41 15.28
N ALA A 151 8.48 -6.98 15.21
CA ALA A 151 8.26 -8.41 15.39
C ALA A 151 9.07 -9.27 14.39
N MET A 152 9.23 -8.78 13.16
CA MET A 152 10.04 -9.44 12.14
C MET A 152 11.54 -9.27 12.42
N LEU A 153 11.95 -8.06 12.77
CA LEU A 153 13.37 -7.74 13.04
C LEU A 153 13.91 -8.56 14.21
N VAL A 154 13.14 -8.74 15.27
CA VAL A 154 13.52 -9.58 16.44
C VAL A 154 13.77 -11.04 16.02
N ILE A 155 13.04 -11.56 15.05
CA ILE A 155 13.28 -12.92 14.54
C ILE A 155 14.58 -12.97 13.74
N LEU A 156 14.80 -12.00 12.85
CA LEU A 156 15.97 -11.93 11.99
C LEU A 156 17.26 -11.71 12.76
N GLU A 157 17.26 -10.89 13.80
CA GLU A 157 18.44 -10.61 14.64
C GLU A 157 19.04 -11.87 15.28
N LYS A 158 18.25 -12.91 15.50
CA LYS A 158 18.76 -14.17 16.07
C LYS A 158 19.84 -14.79 15.20
N ASP A 159 19.71 -14.69 13.87
CA ASP A 159 20.68 -15.22 12.92
C ASP A 159 21.96 -14.37 12.87
N PHE A 160 21.90 -13.11 13.33
CA PHE A 160 23.00 -12.15 13.30
C PHE A 160 23.61 -11.85 14.69
N LYS A 161 23.20 -12.59 15.74
CA LYS A 161 23.60 -12.28 17.13
C LYS A 161 25.13 -12.19 17.35
N ASN A 162 25.90 -13.01 16.62
CA ASN A 162 27.36 -13.05 16.69
C ASN A 162 28.00 -12.56 15.37
N SER A 163 27.26 -11.87 14.54
CA SER A 163 27.72 -11.33 13.27
C SER A 163 28.22 -9.90 13.42
N PRO A 164 29.24 -9.48 12.65
CA PRO A 164 29.62 -8.08 12.55
C PRO A 164 28.57 -7.25 11.79
N ILE A 165 27.54 -7.88 11.23
CA ILE A 165 26.51 -7.22 10.41
C ILE A 165 25.38 -6.77 11.30
N ASP A 166 25.12 -5.45 11.31
CA ASP A 166 23.89 -4.88 11.84
C ASP A 166 22.77 -5.03 10.81
N ILE A 167 21.96 -6.10 10.94
CA ILE A 167 20.88 -6.40 10.01
C ILE A 167 19.79 -5.32 10.02
N ARG A 168 19.56 -4.64 11.15
CA ARG A 168 18.59 -3.53 11.21
C ARG A 168 19.04 -2.34 10.40
N ALA A 169 20.29 -1.93 10.56
CA ALA A 169 20.87 -0.83 9.79
C ALA A 169 20.87 -1.14 8.29
N LEU A 170 21.24 -2.38 7.92
CA LEU A 170 21.22 -2.82 6.52
C LEU A 170 19.81 -2.74 5.93
N LEU A 171 18.80 -3.26 6.61
CA LEU A 171 17.41 -3.22 6.14
C LEU A 171 16.86 -1.79 6.08
N ALA A 172 17.23 -0.92 7.03
CA ALA A 172 16.86 0.49 7.00
C ALA A 172 17.40 1.19 5.75
N VAL A 173 18.67 0.93 5.38
CA VAL A 173 19.27 1.47 4.14
C VAL A 173 18.56 0.91 2.91
N GLN A 174 18.25 -0.38 2.87
CA GLN A 174 17.55 -1.01 1.74
C GLN A 174 16.13 -0.43 1.56
N ILE A 175 15.38 -0.27 2.63
CA ILE A 175 14.02 0.32 2.57
C ILE A 175 14.09 1.78 2.14
N ALA A 176 15.03 2.56 2.69
CA ALA A 176 15.24 3.95 2.31
C ALA A 176 15.61 4.08 0.83
N SER A 177 16.48 3.21 0.32
CA SER A 177 16.89 3.20 -1.09
C SER A 177 15.70 2.87 -2.02
N ILE A 178 14.87 1.91 -1.67
CA ILE A 178 13.65 1.56 -2.41
C ILE A 178 12.71 2.77 -2.50
N TYR A 179 12.50 3.48 -1.39
CA TYR A 179 11.65 4.67 -1.37
C TYR A 179 12.23 5.78 -2.24
N TYR A 180 13.48 6.15 -2.00
CA TYR A 180 14.12 7.22 -2.73
C TYR A 180 14.16 6.95 -4.24
N LEU A 181 14.68 5.79 -4.65
CA LEU A 181 14.83 5.43 -6.06
C LEU A 181 13.47 5.37 -6.78
N SER A 182 12.43 4.84 -6.12
CA SER A 182 11.09 4.80 -6.71
C SER A 182 10.49 6.20 -6.88
N LEU A 183 10.63 7.06 -5.87
CA LEU A 183 10.14 8.44 -5.93
C LEU A 183 10.90 9.25 -6.96
N HIS A 184 12.24 9.14 -7.00
CA HIS A 184 13.10 9.79 -7.98
C HIS A 184 12.69 9.43 -9.41
N ALA A 185 12.57 8.12 -9.70
CA ALA A 185 12.18 7.64 -11.03
C ALA A 185 10.81 8.14 -11.48
N LYS A 186 9.85 8.28 -10.55
CA LYS A 186 8.47 8.71 -10.86
C LYS A 186 8.25 10.22 -10.78
N SER A 187 9.13 10.96 -10.12
CA SER A 187 9.03 12.42 -10.01
C SER A 187 9.86 13.13 -11.11
N TYR A 188 11.09 12.69 -11.30
CA TYR A 188 12.02 13.34 -12.23
C TYR A 188 12.13 12.63 -13.57
N GLY A 189 11.84 11.33 -13.62
CA GLY A 189 11.90 10.52 -14.84
C GLY A 189 13.31 10.34 -15.43
N THR A 190 14.35 10.63 -14.62
CA THR A 190 15.76 10.62 -15.04
C THR A 190 16.51 9.42 -14.46
N THR A 191 17.75 9.25 -14.90
CA THR A 191 18.66 8.25 -14.34
C THR A 191 19.13 8.65 -12.94
N PHE A 192 19.42 7.63 -12.11
CA PHE A 192 20.15 7.78 -10.86
C PHE A 192 21.36 6.86 -10.89
N CYS A 193 22.55 7.39 -10.67
CA CYS A 193 23.82 6.68 -10.90
C CYS A 193 23.90 6.01 -12.28
N GLY A 194 23.42 6.70 -13.32
CA GLY A 194 23.38 6.18 -14.69
C GLY A 194 22.35 5.07 -14.95
N ILE A 195 21.48 4.75 -13.99
CA ILE A 195 20.47 3.69 -14.09
C ILE A 195 19.08 4.30 -14.26
N ASP A 196 18.41 3.96 -15.36
CA ASP A 196 17.00 4.33 -15.59
C ASP A 196 16.05 3.23 -15.09
N ILE A 197 15.51 3.44 -13.89
CA ILE A 197 14.63 2.47 -13.23
C ILE A 197 13.24 2.36 -13.91
N ASN A 198 12.89 3.31 -14.78
CA ASN A 198 11.66 3.19 -15.56
C ASN A 198 11.78 2.17 -16.69
N LYS A 199 13.01 1.80 -17.09
CA LYS A 199 13.28 0.71 -18.02
C LYS A 199 13.42 -0.62 -17.29
N SER A 200 13.04 -1.72 -17.95
CA SER A 200 13.13 -3.08 -17.38
C SER A 200 14.54 -3.45 -16.95
N GLU A 201 15.55 -3.12 -17.78
CA GLU A 201 16.96 -3.36 -17.47
C GLU A 201 17.41 -2.65 -16.18
N GLY A 202 17.10 -1.35 -16.05
CA GLY A 202 17.47 -0.57 -14.87
C GLY A 202 16.76 -1.08 -13.60
N LYS A 203 15.48 -1.44 -13.72
CA LYS A 203 14.73 -2.05 -12.63
C LYS A 203 15.38 -3.39 -12.19
N GLU A 204 15.74 -4.25 -13.14
CA GLU A 204 16.38 -5.53 -12.86
C GLU A 204 17.74 -5.37 -12.18
N ARG A 205 18.55 -4.39 -12.61
CA ARG A 205 19.84 -4.07 -11.96
C ARG A 205 19.66 -3.71 -10.49
N ILE A 206 18.68 -2.86 -10.16
CA ILE A 206 18.38 -2.48 -8.76
C ILE A 206 17.85 -3.71 -7.98
N SER A 207 16.96 -4.50 -8.55
CA SER A 207 16.44 -5.72 -7.92
C SER A 207 17.56 -6.70 -7.56
N LYS A 208 18.50 -6.92 -8.49
CA LYS A 208 19.68 -7.77 -8.25
C LYS A 208 20.60 -7.19 -7.17
N ALA A 209 20.76 -5.86 -7.11
CA ALA A 209 21.56 -5.22 -6.08
C ALA A 209 20.94 -5.40 -4.69
N ILE A 210 19.61 -5.21 -4.56
CA ILE A 210 18.87 -5.46 -3.31
C ILE A 210 19.07 -6.91 -2.86
N GLN A 211 18.88 -7.88 -3.76
CA GLN A 211 19.07 -9.30 -3.46
C GLN A 211 20.49 -9.60 -3.01
N LYS A 212 21.48 -9.17 -3.78
CA LYS A 212 22.89 -9.47 -3.51
C LYS A 212 23.40 -8.88 -2.19
N THR A 213 22.91 -7.70 -1.83
CA THR A 213 23.27 -7.07 -0.56
C THR A 213 22.80 -7.93 0.64
N ILE A 214 21.59 -8.49 0.57
CA ILE A 214 21.03 -9.33 1.62
C ILE A 214 21.79 -10.67 1.67
N GLU A 215 22.02 -11.32 0.53
CA GLU A 215 22.76 -12.57 0.44
C GLU A 215 24.17 -12.42 1.03
N THR A 216 24.88 -11.36 0.65
CA THR A 216 26.22 -11.08 1.17
C THR A 216 26.23 -10.88 2.69
N ALA A 217 25.23 -10.18 3.23
CA ALA A 217 25.10 -9.99 4.66
C ALA A 217 24.91 -11.31 5.42
N TYR A 218 24.09 -12.21 4.89
CA TYR A 218 23.89 -13.54 5.46
C TYR A 218 25.14 -14.42 5.36
N ASP A 219 25.84 -14.38 4.22
CA ASP A 219 27.08 -15.17 4.04
C ASP A 219 28.15 -14.71 5.04
N LEU A 220 28.35 -13.41 5.18
CA LEU A 220 29.27 -12.86 6.18
C LEU A 220 28.84 -13.15 7.62
N GLY A 221 27.53 -13.12 7.90
CA GLY A 221 26.99 -13.46 9.21
C GLY A 221 27.17 -14.92 9.61
N LYS A 222 27.22 -15.85 8.65
CA LYS A 222 27.47 -17.29 8.88
C LYS A 222 28.93 -17.62 9.12
N ILE A 223 29.86 -16.90 8.50
CA ILE A 223 31.32 -17.13 8.65
C ILE A 223 31.78 -16.87 10.09
N SER A 224 31.03 -16.07 10.85
CA SER A 224 31.35 -15.69 12.22
C SER A 224 30.84 -16.67 13.28
N LYS A 225 30.23 -17.78 12.87
CA LYS A 225 29.79 -18.88 13.74
C LYS A 225 30.80 -20.02 13.77
#